data_aff4012e50744f876c0803e40f312f2b
#
_entry.id   aff4012e50744f876c0803e40f312f2b
#
_cell.length_a   1.000
_cell.length_b   1.000
_cell.length_c   1.000
_cell.angle_alpha   90.00
_cell.angle_beta   90.00
_cell.angle_gamma   90.00
#
_symmetry.space_group_name_H-M   'P 1'
#
loop_
_entity.id
_entity.type
_entity.pdbx_description
1 polymer ?
#
loop_
_entity_poly.entity_id
_entity_poly.type
_entity_poly.pdbx_seq_one_letter_code
_entity_poly.pdbx_strand_id
1 'polypeptide(L)'
;MRKRLIAALLIMLLCMGMSMTAYAVPQITPEEQPPAEATEEEAQAFKAAQLKKYYDMPVATNEIKGWPQGPGTYGEAAIIMEAGTGAILYGKNIDDQHYPASITKVLTALVALENGKMDDKVTFTHDCVSFLQPGDSSIGMKENDEITLEQALYATLLASANEAAYAVAENVGTNAGHDYQWFIDQMNARCKELGGTNSNFVNANGLHDENHYTSARDMALIGKELFKHPEFFKIVQTLQYEIPSSGTCQQHV
;
A
#
# COMPACT_ATOMS: atom_id res chain seq x y z
N MET A 1 24.21 -52.64 -0.05
CA MET A 1 24.67 -51.33 0.48
C MET A 1 24.59 -50.16 -0.53
N ARG A 2 24.97 -50.34 -1.81
CA ARG A 2 24.93 -49.24 -2.83
C ARG A 2 23.54 -48.65 -3.09
N LYS A 3 22.45 -49.41 -3.07
CA LYS A 3 21.08 -48.89 -3.34
C LYS A 3 20.51 -48.01 -2.22
N ARG A 4 20.97 -48.21 -0.95
CA ARG A 4 20.54 -47.36 0.18
C ARG A 4 21.28 -46.01 0.25
N LEU A 5 22.51 -45.94 -0.25
CA LEU A 5 23.25 -44.68 -0.34
C LEU A 5 22.69 -43.77 -1.43
N ILE A 6 22.22 -44.32 -2.57
CA ILE A 6 21.63 -43.54 -3.65
C ILE A 6 20.28 -42.93 -3.23
N ALA A 7 19.46 -43.67 -2.46
CA ALA A 7 18.21 -43.14 -1.92
C ALA A 7 18.42 -42.03 -0.90
N ALA A 8 19.43 -42.10 -0.05
CA ALA A 8 19.79 -41.06 0.90
C ALA A 8 20.34 -39.83 0.21
N LEU A 9 21.09 -39.94 -0.89
CA LEU A 9 21.60 -38.84 -1.67
C LEU A 9 20.47 -38.11 -2.45
N LEU A 10 19.48 -38.87 -2.99
CA LEU A 10 18.33 -38.29 -3.66
C LEU A 10 17.41 -37.54 -2.69
N ILE A 11 17.23 -38.00 -1.48
CA ILE A 11 16.45 -37.31 -0.44
C ILE A 11 17.17 -36.03 0.01
N MET A 12 18.51 -36.04 0.14
CA MET A 12 19.29 -34.83 0.42
C MET A 12 19.24 -33.79 -0.71
N LEU A 13 19.21 -34.20 -1.98
CA LEU A 13 19.05 -33.30 -3.11
C LEU A 13 17.63 -32.73 -3.22
N LEU A 14 16.59 -33.49 -2.83
CA LEU A 14 15.21 -32.95 -2.79
C LEU A 14 15.00 -31.95 -1.64
N CYS A 15 15.71 -32.08 -0.53
CA CYS A 15 15.66 -31.14 0.58
C CYS A 15 16.44 -29.83 0.30
N MET A 16 17.40 -29.83 -0.64
CA MET A 16 18.10 -28.61 -1.05
C MET A 16 17.35 -27.76 -2.09
N GLY A 17 16.22 -28.25 -2.62
CA GLY A 17 15.40 -27.55 -3.61
C GLY A 17 14.23 -26.75 -3.02
N MET A 18 13.99 -26.82 -1.73
CA MET A 18 13.09 -25.87 -1.05
C MET A 18 13.91 -24.61 -0.74
N SER A 19 13.95 -23.69 -1.68
CA SER A 19 14.26 -22.31 -1.39
C SER A 19 13.23 -21.86 -0.36
N MET A 20 13.57 -21.91 0.93
CA MET A 20 12.93 -21.04 1.88
C MET A 20 13.18 -19.62 1.34
N THR A 21 12.20 -19.02 0.73
CA THR A 21 12.16 -17.58 0.60
C THR A 21 12.19 -17.08 2.04
N ALA A 22 13.39 -16.83 2.54
CA ALA A 22 13.54 -16.02 3.74
C ALA A 22 12.94 -14.66 3.34
N TYR A 23 11.73 -14.39 3.80
CA TYR A 23 11.20 -13.04 3.77
C TYR A 23 12.25 -12.21 4.52
N ALA A 24 12.86 -11.27 3.83
CA ALA A 24 13.75 -10.33 4.47
C ALA A 24 12.93 -9.63 5.54
N VAL A 25 13.38 -9.72 6.79
CA VAL A 25 12.74 -8.97 7.88
C VAL A 25 12.84 -7.49 7.49
N PRO A 26 11.72 -6.75 7.46
CA PRO A 26 11.74 -5.34 7.10
C PRO A 26 12.77 -4.58 7.95
N GLN A 27 13.60 -3.78 7.31
CA GLN A 27 14.57 -2.93 8.01
C GLN A 27 13.92 -1.58 8.37
N ILE A 28 12.72 -1.65 8.96
CA ILE A 28 11.99 -0.46 9.39
C ILE A 28 12.47 -0.13 10.80
N THR A 29 13.01 1.08 10.96
CA THR A 29 13.32 1.61 12.28
C THR A 29 12.00 1.95 12.96
N PRO A 30 11.69 1.38 14.14
CA PRO A 30 10.50 1.74 14.88
C PRO A 30 10.47 3.25 15.13
N GLU A 31 9.29 3.85 14.97
CA GLU A 31 9.11 5.26 15.32
C GLU A 31 9.40 5.45 16.81
N GLU A 32 10.35 6.31 17.11
CA GLU A 32 10.68 6.65 18.50
C GLU A 32 9.48 7.36 19.14
N GLN A 33 9.01 6.84 20.25
CA GLN A 33 7.89 7.43 21.02
C GLN A 33 8.44 8.27 22.18
N PRO A 34 7.75 9.35 22.58
CA PRO A 34 8.12 10.06 23.78
C PRO A 34 7.99 9.14 25.00
N PRO A 35 8.75 9.37 26.09
CA PRO A 35 8.62 8.59 27.32
C PRO A 35 7.16 8.53 27.79
N ALA A 36 6.70 7.36 28.28
CA ALA A 36 5.30 7.14 28.68
C ALA A 36 4.81 8.11 29.76
N GLU A 37 5.72 8.68 30.57
CA GLU A 37 5.45 9.64 31.63
C GLU A 37 5.72 11.10 31.20
N ALA A 38 5.98 11.36 29.90
CA ALA A 38 6.27 12.69 29.40
C ALA A 38 5.05 13.61 29.58
N THR A 39 5.31 14.81 30.04
CA THR A 39 4.33 15.90 30.02
C THR A 39 3.96 16.26 28.58
N GLU A 40 2.84 16.96 28.39
CA GLU A 40 2.41 17.41 27.07
C GLU A 40 3.48 18.31 26.39
N GLU A 41 4.16 19.17 27.16
CA GLU A 41 5.25 20.01 26.67
C GLU A 41 6.46 19.19 26.24
N GLU A 42 6.86 18.18 27.02
CA GLU A 42 7.96 17.26 26.66
C GLU A 42 7.62 16.41 25.43
N ALA A 43 6.39 15.93 25.31
CA ALA A 43 5.93 15.20 24.13
C ALA A 43 5.93 16.08 22.87
N GLN A 44 5.53 17.35 22.97
CA GLN A 44 5.60 18.30 21.86
C GLN A 44 7.05 18.64 21.50
N ALA A 45 7.93 18.84 22.49
CA ALA A 45 9.35 19.09 22.25
C ALA A 45 10.03 17.88 21.59
N PHE A 46 9.71 16.66 22.02
CA PHE A 46 10.18 15.42 21.41
C PHE A 46 9.75 15.33 19.95
N LYS A 47 8.47 15.55 19.64
CA LYS A 47 7.94 15.56 18.27
C LYS A 47 8.62 16.61 17.40
N ALA A 48 8.84 17.82 17.93
CA ALA A 48 9.55 18.88 17.20
C ALA A 48 11.00 18.49 16.90
N ALA A 49 11.70 17.83 17.85
CA ALA A 49 13.05 17.34 17.64
C ALA A 49 13.12 16.24 16.56
N GLN A 50 12.15 15.31 16.55
CA GLN A 50 12.04 14.29 15.51
C GLN A 50 11.80 14.90 14.13
N LEU A 51 10.87 15.85 14.02
CA LEU A 51 10.60 16.55 12.75
C LEU A 51 11.84 17.29 12.26
N LYS A 52 12.60 17.92 13.18
CA LYS A 52 13.87 18.58 12.83
C LYS A 52 14.92 17.57 12.37
N LYS A 53 15.06 16.42 13.04
CA LYS A 53 15.94 15.31 12.64
C LYS A 53 15.64 14.91 11.19
N TYR A 54 14.36 14.69 10.85
CA TYR A 54 13.96 14.35 9.49
C TYR A 54 14.26 15.50 8.51
N TYR A 55 13.99 16.75 8.88
CA TYR A 55 14.25 17.90 8.01
C TYR A 55 15.74 18.05 7.67
N ASP A 56 16.63 17.76 8.62
CA ASP A 56 18.08 17.89 8.47
C ASP A 56 18.74 16.67 7.77
N MET A 57 17.98 15.60 7.48
CA MET A 57 18.51 14.43 6.77
C MET A 57 18.99 14.81 5.36
N PRO A 58 20.06 14.17 4.87
CA PRO A 58 20.60 14.43 3.54
C PRO A 58 19.56 14.20 2.43
N VAL A 59 19.54 15.11 1.47
CA VAL A 59 18.79 14.94 0.22
C VAL A 59 19.77 14.42 -0.82
N ALA A 60 19.64 13.15 -1.21
CA ALA A 60 20.60 12.46 -2.07
C ALA A 60 20.80 13.15 -3.43
N THR A 61 19.74 13.75 -4.00
CA THR A 61 19.84 14.48 -5.26
C THR A 61 20.65 15.78 -5.14
N ASN A 62 20.83 16.33 -3.94
CA ASN A 62 21.66 17.51 -3.71
C ASN A 62 23.18 17.23 -3.89
N GLU A 63 23.58 15.97 -3.87
CA GLU A 63 24.97 15.54 -4.11
C GLU A 63 25.30 15.43 -5.61
N ILE A 64 24.29 15.49 -6.48
CA ILE A 64 24.46 15.39 -7.92
C ILE A 64 24.96 16.73 -8.47
N LYS A 65 26.18 16.72 -9.01
CA LYS A 65 26.83 17.93 -9.55
C LYS A 65 25.97 18.56 -10.65
N GLY A 66 25.61 19.83 -10.46
CA GLY A 66 24.81 20.61 -11.42
C GLY A 66 23.31 20.36 -11.33
N TRP A 67 22.86 19.53 -10.38
CA TRP A 67 21.43 19.34 -10.13
C TRP A 67 20.87 20.43 -9.23
N PRO A 68 19.61 20.85 -9.42
CA PRO A 68 18.97 21.81 -8.53
C PRO A 68 18.95 21.34 -7.09
N GLN A 69 19.29 22.21 -6.15
CA GLN A 69 19.26 21.89 -4.72
C GLN A 69 17.81 21.89 -4.22
N GLY A 70 17.38 20.78 -3.64
CA GLY A 70 16.09 20.65 -2.98
C GLY A 70 16.15 21.01 -1.49
N PRO A 71 15.05 21.54 -0.92
CA PRO A 71 14.97 21.80 0.52
C PRO A 71 14.88 20.49 1.31
N GLY A 72 15.15 20.55 2.62
CA GLY A 72 14.76 19.49 3.55
C GLY A 72 13.25 19.29 3.58
N THR A 73 12.82 18.11 4.01
CA THR A 73 11.41 17.79 4.22
C THR A 73 11.21 17.18 5.60
N TYR A 74 10.03 17.37 6.19
CA TYR A 74 9.67 16.76 7.47
C TYR A 74 9.31 15.26 7.36
N GLY A 75 9.17 14.74 6.14
CA GLY A 75 9.03 13.31 5.91
C GLY A 75 10.39 12.60 6.03
N GLU A 76 10.41 11.38 6.55
CA GLU A 76 11.61 10.55 6.65
C GLU A 76 12.12 10.13 5.27
N ALA A 77 11.21 9.82 4.34
CA ALA A 77 11.49 9.59 2.93
C ALA A 77 10.66 10.53 2.04
N ALA A 78 11.19 10.93 0.90
CA ALA A 78 10.47 11.73 -0.08
C ALA A 78 11.07 11.56 -1.48
N ILE A 79 10.20 11.58 -2.50
CA ILE A 79 10.60 11.49 -3.91
C ILE A 79 9.76 12.44 -4.76
N ILE A 80 10.40 13.04 -5.77
CA ILE A 80 9.74 13.62 -6.92
C ILE A 80 10.28 12.91 -8.16
N MET A 81 9.38 12.29 -8.91
CA MET A 81 9.69 11.58 -10.15
C MET A 81 8.96 12.25 -11.32
N GLU A 82 9.67 12.46 -12.42
CA GLU A 82 9.06 12.89 -13.68
C GLU A 82 8.30 11.69 -14.29
N ALA A 83 7.00 11.88 -14.54
CA ALA A 83 6.11 10.76 -14.89
C ALA A 83 6.38 10.16 -16.29
N GLY A 84 6.87 10.95 -17.26
CA GLY A 84 7.15 10.47 -18.61
C GLY A 84 8.39 9.57 -18.66
N THR A 85 9.51 10.07 -18.16
CA THR A 85 10.83 9.42 -18.25
C THR A 85 11.14 8.52 -17.05
N GLY A 86 10.54 8.81 -15.87
CA GLY A 86 10.92 8.20 -14.60
C GLY A 86 12.17 8.82 -13.96
N ALA A 87 12.62 9.98 -14.45
CA ALA A 87 13.76 10.67 -13.87
C ALA A 87 13.45 11.15 -12.44
N ILE A 88 14.36 10.88 -11.50
CA ILE A 88 14.22 11.31 -10.12
C ILE A 88 14.73 12.76 -10.02
N LEU A 89 13.82 13.68 -9.77
CA LEU A 89 14.11 15.10 -9.63
C LEU A 89 14.51 15.48 -8.20
N TYR A 90 13.96 14.75 -7.23
CA TYR A 90 14.25 14.90 -5.81
C TYR A 90 14.22 13.53 -5.15
N GLY A 91 15.19 13.22 -4.33
CA GLY A 91 15.27 11.93 -3.63
C GLY A 91 15.89 12.07 -2.25
N LYS A 92 15.16 11.56 -1.25
CA LYS A 92 15.58 11.45 0.14
C LYS A 92 15.11 10.10 0.66
N ASN A 93 16.02 9.24 1.09
CA ASN A 93 15.75 7.89 1.63
C ASN A 93 14.74 7.10 0.78
N ILE A 94 14.85 7.22 -0.55
CA ILE A 94 13.79 6.74 -1.46
C ILE A 94 13.67 5.23 -1.55
N ASP A 95 14.70 4.51 -1.10
CA ASP A 95 14.77 3.04 -1.12
C ASP A 95 14.58 2.42 0.27
N ASP A 96 14.48 3.23 1.32
CA ASP A 96 14.25 2.76 2.68
C ASP A 96 12.82 2.22 2.80
N GLN A 97 12.68 1.16 3.60
CA GLN A 97 11.38 0.52 3.85
C GLN A 97 10.62 1.28 4.94
N HIS A 98 9.34 1.54 4.68
CA HIS A 98 8.42 2.21 5.59
C HIS A 98 7.07 1.52 5.58
N TYR A 99 6.32 1.65 6.68
CA TYR A 99 4.92 1.23 6.72
C TYR A 99 4.07 2.20 5.88
N PRO A 100 3.40 1.73 4.81
CA PRO A 100 2.70 2.61 3.89
C PRO A 100 1.41 3.19 4.44
N ALA A 101 0.80 2.56 5.43
CA ALA A 101 -0.55 2.90 5.86
C ALA A 101 -1.50 3.00 4.64
N SER A 102 -2.43 3.96 4.64
CA SER A 102 -3.43 4.09 3.58
C SER A 102 -2.89 4.44 2.18
N ILE A 103 -1.61 4.77 2.02
CA ILE A 103 -1.04 4.94 0.68
C ILE A 103 -1.03 3.62 -0.12
N THR A 104 -1.15 2.46 0.56
CA THR A 104 -1.39 1.14 -0.02
C THR A 104 -2.56 1.15 -1.02
N LYS A 105 -3.62 1.92 -0.74
CA LYS A 105 -4.85 1.98 -1.54
C LYS A 105 -4.61 2.50 -2.97
N VAL A 106 -3.48 3.17 -3.20
CA VAL A 106 -3.03 3.57 -4.54
C VAL A 106 -2.74 2.34 -5.40
N LEU A 107 -2.06 1.33 -4.84
CA LEU A 107 -1.80 0.06 -5.54
C LEU A 107 -3.08 -0.78 -5.65
N THR A 108 -3.91 -0.79 -4.61
CA THR A 108 -5.22 -1.45 -4.67
C THR A 108 -6.06 -0.91 -5.82
N ALA A 109 -6.11 0.41 -6.00
CA ALA A 109 -6.81 1.02 -7.11
C ALA A 109 -6.21 0.62 -8.47
N LEU A 110 -4.88 0.58 -8.61
CA LEU A 110 -4.21 0.17 -9.84
C LEU A 110 -4.61 -1.26 -10.22
N VAL A 111 -4.46 -2.21 -9.30
CA VAL A 111 -4.78 -3.62 -9.56
C VAL A 111 -6.27 -3.81 -9.86
N ALA A 112 -7.14 -3.06 -9.18
CA ALA A 112 -8.58 -3.11 -9.43
C ALA A 112 -8.94 -2.57 -10.84
N LEU A 113 -8.33 -1.46 -11.27
CA LEU A 113 -8.55 -0.89 -12.60
C LEU A 113 -8.04 -1.78 -13.72
N GLU A 114 -6.98 -2.55 -13.47
CA GLU A 114 -6.39 -3.47 -14.46
C GLU A 114 -7.16 -4.81 -14.58
N ASN A 115 -7.93 -5.22 -13.54
CA ASN A 115 -8.56 -6.54 -13.47
C ASN A 115 -10.08 -6.51 -13.33
N GLY A 116 -10.70 -5.37 -13.04
CA GLY A 116 -12.14 -5.20 -12.87
C GLY A 116 -12.75 -4.25 -13.90
N LYS A 117 -14.07 -4.19 -13.92
CA LYS A 117 -14.84 -3.22 -14.70
C LYS A 117 -15.55 -2.27 -13.75
N MET A 118 -15.66 -1.00 -14.12
CA MET A 118 -16.24 0.04 -13.24
C MET A 118 -17.70 -0.23 -12.83
N ASP A 119 -18.44 -0.98 -13.65
CA ASP A 119 -19.81 -1.39 -13.39
C ASP A 119 -19.94 -2.76 -12.68
N ASP A 120 -18.81 -3.43 -12.40
CA ASP A 120 -18.84 -4.67 -11.62
C ASP A 120 -19.46 -4.41 -10.25
N LYS A 121 -20.27 -5.37 -9.80
CA LYS A 121 -20.86 -5.34 -8.47
C LYS A 121 -19.81 -5.65 -7.42
N VAL A 122 -19.78 -4.84 -6.38
CA VAL A 122 -18.99 -5.04 -5.15
C VAL A 122 -19.95 -5.26 -3.99
N THR A 123 -19.96 -6.46 -3.45
CA THR A 123 -20.75 -6.86 -2.28
C THR A 123 -19.84 -6.87 -1.05
N PHE A 124 -20.32 -6.26 0.03
CA PHE A 124 -19.60 -6.24 1.30
C PHE A 124 -19.91 -7.50 2.08
N THR A 125 -18.96 -8.39 2.21
CA THR A 125 -19.08 -9.61 3.02
C THR A 125 -18.87 -9.31 4.50
N HIS A 126 -19.10 -10.30 5.35
CA HIS A 126 -18.74 -10.22 6.77
C HIS A 126 -17.25 -9.82 6.96
N ASP A 127 -16.37 -10.45 6.18
CA ASP A 127 -14.92 -10.22 6.29
C ASP A 127 -14.52 -8.80 5.91
N CYS A 128 -15.26 -8.15 4.98
CA CYS A 128 -15.02 -6.76 4.61
C CYS A 128 -15.24 -5.76 5.74
N VAL A 129 -16.10 -6.04 6.70
CA VAL A 129 -16.59 -5.07 7.71
C VAL A 129 -16.24 -5.45 9.15
N SER A 130 -16.02 -6.74 9.45
CA SER A 130 -15.87 -7.25 10.81
C SER A 130 -14.57 -6.83 11.51
N PHE A 131 -13.54 -6.48 10.75
CA PHE A 131 -12.23 -6.08 11.29
C PHE A 131 -12.18 -4.62 11.74
N LEU A 132 -13.15 -3.77 11.32
CA LEU A 132 -13.14 -2.35 11.62
C LEU A 132 -13.15 -2.07 13.13
N GLN A 133 -12.28 -1.14 13.54
CA GLN A 133 -12.19 -0.66 14.91
C GLN A 133 -12.64 0.80 15.01
N PRO A 134 -13.08 1.26 16.19
CA PRO A 134 -13.37 2.68 16.39
C PRO A 134 -12.16 3.56 16.03
N GLY A 135 -12.35 4.50 15.10
CA GLY A 135 -11.30 5.39 14.60
C GLY A 135 -10.73 4.99 13.25
N ASP A 136 -11.05 3.81 12.73
CA ASP A 136 -10.67 3.43 11.38
C ASP A 136 -11.39 4.30 10.33
N SER A 137 -10.68 4.58 9.23
CA SER A 137 -11.29 5.25 8.08
C SER A 137 -12.34 4.34 7.43
N SER A 138 -13.59 4.78 7.42
CA SER A 138 -14.74 4.00 6.95
C SER A 138 -15.83 4.94 6.43
N ILE A 139 -16.62 4.47 5.48
CA ILE A 139 -17.88 5.11 5.06
C ILE A 139 -19.11 4.43 5.67
N GLY A 140 -18.91 3.45 6.56
CA GLY A 140 -19.98 2.79 7.32
C GLY A 140 -20.77 1.75 6.56
N MET A 141 -20.18 1.13 5.54
CA MET A 141 -20.80 -0.01 4.82
C MET A 141 -21.01 -1.18 5.77
N LYS A 142 -22.06 -1.95 5.49
CA LYS A 142 -22.47 -3.10 6.29
C LYS A 142 -22.45 -4.36 5.46
N GLU A 143 -22.45 -5.49 6.15
CA GLU A 143 -22.57 -6.78 5.50
C GLU A 143 -23.83 -6.84 4.60
N ASN A 144 -23.67 -7.37 3.39
CA ASN A 144 -24.64 -7.44 2.30
C ASN A 144 -25.00 -6.10 1.62
N ASP A 145 -24.33 -5.00 1.94
CA ASP A 145 -24.42 -3.79 1.12
C ASP A 145 -23.75 -4.04 -0.24
N GLU A 146 -24.27 -3.36 -1.27
CA GLU A 146 -23.79 -3.53 -2.64
C GLU A 146 -23.64 -2.18 -3.32
N ILE A 147 -22.49 -1.96 -3.94
CA ILE A 147 -22.19 -0.78 -4.76
C ILE A 147 -21.44 -1.21 -6.03
N THR A 148 -21.18 -0.31 -6.95
CA THR A 148 -20.33 -0.60 -8.11
C THR A 148 -18.83 -0.48 -7.75
N LEU A 149 -17.96 -1.11 -8.56
CA LEU A 149 -16.49 -0.95 -8.40
C LEU A 149 -16.09 0.52 -8.49
N GLU A 150 -16.70 1.31 -9.40
CA GLU A 150 -16.46 2.75 -9.46
C GLU A 150 -16.75 3.42 -8.11
N GLN A 151 -17.90 3.14 -7.52
CA GLN A 151 -18.30 3.70 -6.22
C GLN A 151 -17.36 3.26 -5.08
N ALA A 152 -16.97 1.98 -5.10
CA ALA A 152 -16.03 1.43 -4.12
C ALA A 152 -14.62 2.06 -4.25
N LEU A 153 -14.18 2.38 -5.46
CA LEU A 153 -12.92 3.10 -5.70
C LEU A 153 -13.00 4.57 -5.24
N TYR A 154 -14.14 5.24 -5.42
CA TYR A 154 -14.37 6.56 -4.82
C TYR A 154 -14.26 6.51 -3.29
N ALA A 155 -14.92 5.54 -2.64
CA ALA A 155 -14.83 5.34 -1.20
C ALA A 155 -13.40 5.04 -0.74
N THR A 156 -12.69 4.19 -1.48
CA THR A 156 -11.31 3.78 -1.20
C THR A 156 -10.34 4.95 -1.27
N LEU A 157 -10.45 5.80 -2.31
CA LEU A 157 -9.46 6.84 -2.59
C LEU A 157 -9.81 8.20 -1.95
N LEU A 158 -11.09 8.60 -1.86
CA LEU A 158 -11.47 9.90 -1.29
C LEU A 158 -11.70 9.83 0.22
N ALA A 159 -12.38 8.79 0.71
CA ALA A 159 -12.63 8.61 2.13
C ALA A 159 -11.59 7.71 2.83
N SER A 160 -10.66 7.13 2.07
CA SER A 160 -9.70 6.15 2.58
C SER A 160 -10.38 4.95 3.28
N ALA A 161 -11.61 4.59 2.90
CA ALA A 161 -12.41 3.57 3.55
C ALA A 161 -11.73 2.20 3.52
N ASN A 162 -11.48 1.63 4.71
CA ASN A 162 -10.76 0.36 4.85
C ASN A 162 -11.59 -0.83 4.38
N GLU A 163 -12.88 -0.84 4.72
CA GLU A 163 -13.84 -1.86 4.27
C GLU A 163 -14.03 -1.81 2.75
N ALA A 164 -14.04 -0.63 2.14
CA ALA A 164 -14.17 -0.51 0.70
C ALA A 164 -12.93 -1.06 -0.02
N ALA A 165 -11.73 -0.77 0.47
CA ALA A 165 -10.49 -1.32 -0.09
C ALA A 165 -10.44 -2.85 0.01
N TYR A 166 -10.89 -3.42 1.13
CA TYR A 166 -11.00 -4.87 1.30
C TYR A 166 -12.01 -5.46 0.31
N ALA A 167 -13.23 -4.87 0.25
CA ALA A 167 -14.29 -5.33 -0.65
C ALA A 167 -13.88 -5.25 -2.12
N VAL A 168 -13.16 -4.20 -2.53
CA VAL A 168 -12.57 -4.10 -3.88
C VAL A 168 -11.69 -5.30 -4.17
N ALA A 169 -10.75 -5.62 -3.27
CA ALA A 169 -9.83 -6.72 -3.47
C ALA A 169 -10.54 -8.08 -3.53
N GLU A 170 -11.48 -8.33 -2.62
CA GLU A 170 -12.23 -9.58 -2.56
C GLU A 170 -13.11 -9.79 -3.80
N ASN A 171 -13.86 -8.76 -4.21
CA ASN A 171 -14.78 -8.89 -5.34
C ASN A 171 -14.05 -8.95 -6.69
N VAL A 172 -12.97 -8.20 -6.87
CA VAL A 172 -12.13 -8.31 -8.09
C VAL A 172 -11.51 -9.69 -8.17
N GLY A 173 -10.99 -10.25 -7.06
CA GLY A 173 -10.51 -11.62 -7.00
C GLY A 173 -11.61 -12.62 -7.36
N THR A 174 -12.79 -12.51 -6.75
CA THR A 174 -13.93 -13.39 -7.00
C THR A 174 -14.38 -13.33 -8.46
N ASN A 175 -14.48 -12.14 -9.05
CA ASN A 175 -14.86 -11.97 -10.45
C ASN A 175 -13.83 -12.56 -11.42
N ALA A 176 -12.57 -12.61 -11.02
CA ALA A 176 -11.49 -13.29 -11.75
C ALA A 176 -11.46 -14.82 -11.53
N GLY A 177 -12.34 -15.37 -10.68
CA GLY A 177 -12.39 -16.80 -10.33
C GLY A 177 -11.42 -17.22 -9.23
N HIS A 178 -11.01 -16.27 -8.40
CA HIS A 178 -10.03 -16.42 -7.34
C HIS A 178 -10.57 -15.89 -6.00
N ASP A 179 -9.69 -15.76 -5.00
CA ASP A 179 -9.99 -15.25 -3.67
C ASP A 179 -9.29 -13.90 -3.39
N TYR A 180 -9.48 -13.39 -2.17
CA TYR A 180 -8.80 -12.19 -1.68
C TYR A 180 -7.28 -12.28 -1.76
N GLN A 181 -6.70 -13.46 -1.41
CA GLN A 181 -5.25 -13.65 -1.41
C GLN A 181 -4.66 -13.52 -2.82
N TRP A 182 -5.35 -14.01 -3.84
CA TRP A 182 -4.94 -13.79 -5.21
C TRP A 182 -4.78 -12.30 -5.54
N PHE A 183 -5.69 -11.45 -5.06
CA PHE A 183 -5.57 -10.01 -5.30
C PHE A 183 -4.32 -9.43 -4.62
N ILE A 184 -4.02 -9.85 -3.39
CA ILE A 184 -2.78 -9.45 -2.69
C ILE A 184 -1.54 -9.93 -3.46
N ASP A 185 -1.57 -11.13 -4.00
CA ASP A 185 -0.49 -11.66 -4.83
C ASP A 185 -0.32 -10.83 -6.11
N GLN A 186 -1.44 -10.38 -6.74
CA GLN A 186 -1.37 -9.45 -7.87
C GLN A 186 -0.78 -8.09 -7.49
N MET A 187 -1.10 -7.54 -6.30
CA MET A 187 -0.47 -6.30 -5.82
C MET A 187 1.06 -6.44 -5.77
N ASN A 188 1.57 -7.51 -5.16
CA ASN A 188 3.00 -7.77 -5.08
C ASN A 188 3.64 -8.04 -6.44
N ALA A 189 2.99 -8.84 -7.28
CA ALA A 189 3.45 -9.12 -8.65
C ALA A 189 3.53 -7.83 -9.47
N ARG A 190 2.48 -7.00 -9.40
CA ARG A 190 2.42 -5.76 -10.17
C ARG A 190 3.46 -4.74 -9.70
N CYS A 191 3.66 -4.57 -8.39
CA CYS A 191 4.74 -3.74 -7.86
C CYS A 191 6.11 -4.17 -8.41
N LYS A 192 6.39 -5.47 -8.39
CA LYS A 192 7.64 -6.04 -8.91
C LYS A 192 7.79 -5.83 -10.43
N GLU A 193 6.73 -6.00 -11.23
CA GLU A 193 6.73 -5.75 -12.66
C GLU A 193 7.05 -4.28 -13.01
N LEU A 194 6.61 -3.35 -12.17
CA LEU A 194 6.90 -1.92 -12.30
C LEU A 194 8.34 -1.57 -11.90
N GLY A 195 9.10 -2.52 -11.38
CA GLY A 195 10.47 -2.35 -10.93
C GLY A 195 10.61 -2.10 -9.42
N GLY A 196 9.54 -2.25 -8.65
CA GLY A 196 9.58 -2.18 -7.19
C GLY A 196 10.36 -3.35 -6.59
N THR A 197 11.24 -3.06 -5.64
CA THR A 197 12.14 -4.05 -5.03
C THR A 197 12.15 -4.01 -3.50
N ASN A 198 11.51 -3.01 -2.91
CA ASN A 198 11.53 -2.74 -1.47
C ASN A 198 10.12 -2.76 -0.86
N SER A 199 9.21 -3.53 -1.45
CA SER A 199 7.81 -3.60 -1.00
C SER A 199 7.36 -5.02 -0.77
N ASN A 200 6.46 -5.18 0.18
CA ASN A 200 5.65 -6.36 0.41
C ASN A 200 4.28 -5.94 0.94
N PHE A 201 3.23 -6.30 0.24
CA PHE A 201 1.86 -5.97 0.60
C PHE A 201 1.16 -7.22 1.11
N VAL A 202 0.50 -7.14 2.26
CA VAL A 202 -0.23 -8.27 2.88
C VAL A 202 -1.72 -7.98 3.05
N ASN A 203 -2.14 -6.75 2.77
CA ASN A 203 -3.55 -6.37 2.74
C ASN A 203 -3.79 -5.23 1.73
N ALA A 204 -5.05 -4.99 1.39
CA ALA A 204 -5.46 -4.00 0.40
C ALA A 204 -5.76 -2.61 0.99
N ASN A 205 -5.83 -2.47 2.31
CA ASN A 205 -6.25 -1.24 2.98
C ASN A 205 -5.12 -0.47 3.68
N GLY A 206 -3.97 -1.12 3.92
CA GLY A 206 -2.82 -0.51 4.58
C GLY A 206 -2.90 -0.53 6.11
N LEU A 207 -3.77 -1.33 6.70
CA LEU A 207 -3.73 -1.58 8.14
C LEU A 207 -2.38 -2.22 8.51
N HIS A 208 -1.93 -1.90 9.71
CA HIS A 208 -0.59 -2.28 10.15
C HIS A 208 -0.38 -3.79 10.21
N ASP A 209 0.71 -4.23 9.61
CA ASP A 209 1.31 -5.55 9.75
C ASP A 209 2.84 -5.38 9.60
N GLU A 210 3.61 -6.13 10.39
CA GLU A 210 5.09 -6.05 10.36
C GLU A 210 5.68 -6.40 8.99
N ASN A 211 4.96 -7.20 8.20
CA ASN A 211 5.35 -7.60 6.85
C ASN A 211 4.76 -6.69 5.77
N HIS A 212 4.01 -5.63 6.12
CA HIS A 212 3.38 -4.71 5.18
C HIS A 212 4.21 -3.44 5.04
N TYR A 213 5.09 -3.39 4.04
CA TYR A 213 6.02 -2.29 3.85
C TYR A 213 6.22 -1.93 2.38
N THR A 214 6.71 -0.73 2.15
CA THR A 214 7.03 -0.19 0.82
C THR A 214 8.16 0.84 0.92
N SER A 215 8.61 1.36 -0.22
CA SER A 215 9.53 2.48 -0.32
C SER A 215 8.93 3.65 -1.10
N ALA A 216 9.49 4.86 -0.93
CA ALA A 216 9.06 6.03 -1.68
C ALA A 216 9.23 5.82 -3.20
N ARG A 217 10.31 5.14 -3.62
CA ARG A 217 10.55 4.79 -5.03
C ARG A 217 9.46 3.86 -5.55
N ASP A 218 9.14 2.79 -4.85
CA ASP A 218 8.17 1.81 -5.31
C ASP A 218 6.78 2.45 -5.43
N MET A 219 6.39 3.28 -4.47
CA MET A 219 5.12 4.02 -4.54
C MET A 219 5.09 5.04 -5.68
N ALA A 220 6.23 5.67 -6.02
CA ALA A 220 6.30 6.56 -7.18
C ALA A 220 6.16 5.80 -8.51
N LEU A 221 6.72 4.59 -8.62
CA LEU A 221 6.55 3.72 -9.78
C LEU A 221 5.09 3.29 -9.96
N ILE A 222 4.43 2.90 -8.86
CA ILE A 222 3.00 2.55 -8.83
C ILE A 222 2.15 3.77 -9.24
N GLY A 223 2.40 4.94 -8.66
CA GLY A 223 1.70 6.17 -8.99
C GLY A 223 1.88 6.60 -10.44
N LYS A 224 3.10 6.47 -10.98
CA LYS A 224 3.40 6.73 -12.40
C LYS A 224 2.55 5.85 -13.32
N GLU A 225 2.37 4.57 -13.00
CA GLU A 225 1.54 3.66 -13.77
C GLU A 225 0.06 4.02 -13.67
N LEU A 226 -0.40 4.29 -12.44
CA LEU A 226 -1.79 4.64 -12.18
C LEU A 226 -2.22 5.91 -12.94
N PHE A 227 -1.30 6.85 -13.16
CA PHE A 227 -1.55 8.05 -13.98
C PHE A 227 -1.84 7.77 -15.46
N LYS A 228 -1.69 6.54 -15.94
CA LYS A 228 -2.12 6.16 -17.29
C LYS A 228 -3.61 5.80 -17.38
N HIS A 229 -4.30 5.66 -16.24
CA HIS A 229 -5.72 5.30 -16.16
C HIS A 229 -6.60 6.57 -16.03
N PRO A 230 -7.40 6.91 -17.06
CA PRO A 230 -8.28 8.09 -17.02
C PRO A 230 -9.28 8.05 -15.87
N GLU A 231 -9.73 6.87 -15.49
CA GLU A 231 -10.67 6.63 -14.39
C GLU A 231 -10.09 7.12 -13.05
N PHE A 232 -8.80 6.88 -12.83
CA PHE A 232 -8.10 7.37 -11.65
C PHE A 232 -8.15 8.89 -11.57
N PHE A 233 -7.84 9.59 -12.67
CA PHE A 233 -7.92 11.06 -12.70
C PHE A 233 -9.32 11.56 -12.41
N LYS A 234 -10.35 10.92 -12.96
CA LYS A 234 -11.75 11.27 -12.68
C LYS A 234 -12.03 11.20 -11.18
N ILE A 235 -11.57 10.14 -10.51
CA ILE A 235 -11.79 9.95 -9.07
C ILE A 235 -11.05 11.02 -8.26
N VAL A 236 -9.73 11.16 -8.44
CA VAL A 236 -8.90 12.03 -7.57
C VAL A 236 -9.09 13.53 -7.80
N GLN A 237 -9.72 13.93 -8.89
CA GLN A 237 -10.11 15.31 -9.15
C GLN A 237 -11.51 15.65 -8.61
N THR A 238 -12.25 14.65 -8.12
CA THR A 238 -13.59 14.83 -7.56
C THR A 238 -13.48 15.38 -6.15
N LEU A 239 -14.15 16.51 -5.89
CA LEU A 239 -14.13 17.13 -4.56
C LEU A 239 -15.10 16.47 -3.58
N GLN A 240 -16.21 15.95 -4.10
CA GLN A 240 -17.25 15.29 -3.33
C GLN A 240 -17.95 14.26 -4.22
N TYR A 241 -18.21 13.09 -3.69
CA TYR A 241 -18.92 12.02 -4.39
C TYR A 241 -20.01 11.45 -3.49
N GLU A 242 -21.22 11.39 -4.00
CA GLU A 242 -22.36 10.79 -3.29
C GLU A 242 -22.59 9.36 -3.79
N ILE A 243 -22.53 8.39 -2.87
CA ILE A 243 -22.90 7.01 -3.15
C ILE A 243 -24.39 6.88 -2.88
N PRO A 244 -25.23 6.63 -3.91
CA PRO A 244 -26.68 6.48 -3.73
C PRO A 244 -26.99 5.34 -2.75
N SER A 245 -27.99 5.54 -1.91
CA SER A 245 -28.45 4.48 -1.02
C SER A 245 -28.95 3.27 -1.83
N SER A 246 -28.45 2.09 -1.53
CA SER A 246 -28.88 0.83 -2.11
C SER A 246 -29.16 -0.20 -1.00
N GLY A 247 -30.35 -0.75 -0.98
CA GLY A 247 -30.71 -1.79 -0.01
C GLY A 247 -30.69 -1.32 1.45
N THR A 248 -29.74 -1.82 2.24
CA THR A 248 -29.54 -1.45 3.64
C THR A 248 -28.66 -0.21 3.82
N CYS A 249 -27.96 0.22 2.76
CA CYS A 249 -27.05 1.36 2.79
C CYS A 249 -27.83 2.67 2.91
N GLN A 250 -27.69 3.39 4.02
CA GLN A 250 -28.09 4.79 4.12
C GLN A 250 -27.00 5.64 3.44
N GLN A 251 -27.40 6.72 2.76
CA GLN A 251 -26.50 7.64 2.05
C GLN A 251 -25.18 7.87 2.80
N HIS A 252 -24.06 7.56 2.15
CA HIS A 252 -22.72 7.89 2.62
C HIS A 252 -22.17 8.98 1.71
N VAL A 253 -21.80 10.09 2.29
CA VAL A 253 -21.26 11.26 1.59
C VAL A 253 -19.77 11.41 1.86
#